data_2ee57c1702fee5dccd9f4b0600015ecb
#
_entry.id   2ee57c1702fee5dccd9f4b0600015ecb
#
_cell.length_a   1.000
_cell.length_b   1.000
_cell.length_c   1.000
_cell.angle_alpha   90.00
_cell.angle_beta   90.00
_cell.angle_gamma   90.00
#
_symmetry.space_group_name_H-M   'P 1'
#
loop_
_entity.id
_entity.type
_entity.pdbx_description
1 polymer ?
#
loop_
_entity_poly.entity_id
_entity_poly.type
_entity_poly.pdbx_seq_one_letter_code
_entity_poly.pdbx_strand_id
1 'polypeptide(L)'
;GTLYYYCEITFSSGGCTSILSNTAEVVINPLPTVSTQPTTTQSICVGGTIDPLTVAYTGGVGTATYQWYSNTTNANSGGTLIAGATNPSYTPAAFTTAGTYYFYATITLSGNGCGSTTSNTAQIIVVADPIVDTQALATQTLCQNSTPTNLTISVSGGIGTFAYQWYSNTTNSTTGGTLIPGATNATFTPPTATVGTQYYYCVVTQSGVGCNVTSAVSTVIIVPAPAITTQPASSSVCENGTPTLLTVAYTNGTGTPTYQWFSNTTNSTIGGTAIAGATTASYNPPASTVGTLYYYCEITFSSGGCTSILSNTAE
;
A
#
# COMPACT_ATOMS: atom_id res chain seq x y z
N GLY A 1 37.84 -47.03 4.66
CA GLY A 1 39.17 -47.62 4.87
C GLY A 1 39.43 -48.72 3.88
N THR A 2 40.66 -49.14 3.78
CA THR A 2 41.11 -50.21 2.87
C THR A 2 41.55 -51.37 3.69
N LEU A 3 41.08 -52.56 3.34
CA LEU A 3 41.44 -53.83 3.96
C LEU A 3 42.00 -54.77 2.89
N TYR A 4 43.03 -55.54 3.27
CA TYR A 4 43.62 -56.52 2.38
C TYR A 4 43.44 -57.91 2.96
N TYR A 5 43.00 -58.83 2.12
CA TYR A 5 42.75 -60.20 2.49
C TYR A 5 43.57 -61.14 1.61
N TYR A 6 44.08 -62.21 2.21
CA TYR A 6 44.70 -63.31 1.48
C TYR A 6 44.24 -64.64 2.12
N CYS A 7 44.38 -65.70 1.38
CA CYS A 7 44.07 -67.07 1.83
C CYS A 7 45.36 -67.86 1.94
N GLU A 8 45.56 -68.49 3.07
CA GLU A 8 46.60 -69.49 3.25
C GLU A 8 46.00 -70.89 3.13
N ILE A 9 46.56 -71.69 2.23
CA ILE A 9 46.18 -73.10 2.04
C ILE A 9 47.26 -73.96 2.67
N THR A 10 46.93 -74.72 3.72
CA THR A 10 47.83 -75.64 4.42
C THR A 10 47.51 -77.07 4.07
N PHE A 11 48.51 -77.87 3.92
CA PHE A 11 48.38 -79.29 3.61
C PHE A 11 48.61 -80.14 4.87
N SER A 12 47.69 -81.12 5.10
CA SER A 12 47.67 -81.91 6.30
C SER A 12 48.61 -83.17 6.20
N SER A 13 49.19 -83.45 5.03
CA SER A 13 50.12 -84.55 4.80
C SER A 13 51.01 -84.29 3.58
N GLY A 14 52.14 -85.02 3.47
CA GLY A 14 53.05 -84.99 2.34
C GLY A 14 54.21 -84.04 2.40
N GLY A 15 54.47 -83.39 3.54
CA GLY A 15 55.64 -82.53 3.76
C GLY A 15 55.69 -81.24 2.96
N CYS A 16 54.57 -80.87 2.37
CA CYS A 16 54.44 -79.59 1.60
C CYS A 16 54.22 -78.44 2.58
N THR A 17 54.82 -77.26 2.29
CA THR A 17 54.56 -76.02 3.01
C THR A 17 53.27 -75.40 2.57
N SER A 18 52.71 -74.47 3.35
CA SER A 18 51.56 -73.70 2.95
C SER A 18 51.85 -72.85 1.73
N ILE A 19 50.80 -72.56 0.97
CA ILE A 19 50.84 -71.57 -0.14
C ILE A 19 49.87 -70.44 0.16
N LEU A 20 50.26 -69.23 -0.20
CA LEU A 20 49.46 -68.02 -0.03
C LEU A 20 48.85 -67.56 -1.35
N SER A 21 47.61 -67.15 -1.32
CA SER A 21 47.04 -66.46 -2.46
C SER A 21 47.63 -65.05 -2.60
N ASN A 22 47.40 -64.41 -3.75
CA ASN A 22 47.59 -63.00 -3.86
C ASN A 22 46.61 -62.26 -2.91
N THR A 23 46.98 -61.06 -2.52
CA THR A 23 46.10 -60.19 -1.71
C THR A 23 44.95 -59.64 -2.56
N ALA A 24 43.76 -59.66 -2.01
CA ALA A 24 42.57 -58.96 -2.50
C ALA A 24 42.39 -57.68 -1.69
N GLU A 25 42.25 -56.56 -2.36
CA GLU A 25 41.93 -55.24 -1.76
C GLU A 25 40.42 -55.06 -1.66
N VAL A 26 39.92 -54.64 -0.49
CA VAL A 26 38.56 -54.25 -0.25
C VAL A 26 38.58 -52.80 0.25
N VAL A 27 38.07 -51.88 -0.55
CA VAL A 27 37.92 -50.45 -0.21
C VAL A 27 36.55 -50.20 0.32
N ILE A 28 36.46 -49.72 1.56
CA ILE A 28 35.19 -49.32 2.21
C ILE A 28 35.15 -47.81 2.21
N ASN A 29 34.21 -47.26 1.45
CA ASN A 29 33.98 -45.81 1.35
C ASN A 29 32.85 -45.37 2.28
N PRO A 30 32.92 -44.14 2.85
CA PRO A 30 31.85 -43.63 3.66
C PRO A 30 30.59 -43.40 2.78
N LEU A 31 29.40 -43.53 3.36
CA LEU A 31 28.16 -43.15 2.72
C LEU A 31 28.10 -41.62 2.50
N PRO A 32 27.40 -41.18 1.42
CA PRO A 32 27.18 -39.75 1.23
C PRO A 32 26.21 -39.20 2.30
N THR A 33 26.54 -38.01 2.80
CA THR A 33 25.70 -37.26 3.73
C THR A 33 25.54 -35.84 3.25
N VAL A 34 24.34 -35.23 3.43
CA VAL A 34 24.10 -33.83 3.07
C VAL A 34 24.78 -32.94 4.09
N SER A 35 25.81 -32.18 3.65
CA SER A 35 26.60 -31.29 4.48
C SER A 35 26.03 -29.86 4.54
N THR A 36 25.36 -29.42 3.47
CA THR A 36 24.59 -28.16 3.43
C THR A 36 23.14 -28.50 3.14
N GLN A 37 22.25 -28.15 4.05
CA GLN A 37 20.81 -28.31 3.88
C GLN A 37 20.23 -27.05 3.24
N PRO A 38 19.14 -27.14 2.45
CA PRO A 38 18.46 -25.97 1.95
C PRO A 38 17.86 -25.17 3.10
N THR A 39 17.71 -23.86 2.92
CA THR A 39 17.09 -22.96 3.91
C THR A 39 15.74 -23.53 4.37
N THR A 40 15.59 -23.69 5.69
CA THR A 40 14.46 -24.43 6.28
C THR A 40 13.11 -23.79 6.02
N THR A 41 13.05 -22.44 6.07
CA THR A 41 11.80 -21.69 5.86
C THR A 41 12.09 -20.32 5.26
N GLN A 42 11.34 -19.98 4.20
CA GLN A 42 11.26 -18.64 3.64
C GLN A 42 9.79 -18.22 3.65
N SER A 43 9.53 -16.96 3.99
CA SER A 43 8.19 -16.38 3.92
C SER A 43 8.22 -15.19 2.95
N ILE A 44 7.35 -15.21 1.96
CA ILE A 44 7.30 -14.21 0.88
C ILE A 44 5.86 -13.80 0.59
N CYS A 45 5.68 -12.67 -0.07
CA CYS A 45 4.39 -12.26 -0.64
C CYS A 45 4.12 -13.02 -1.94
N VAL A 46 2.88 -13.02 -2.41
CA VAL A 46 2.56 -13.50 -3.76
C VAL A 46 3.41 -12.75 -4.80
N GLY A 47 4.06 -13.50 -5.68
CA GLY A 47 4.98 -12.94 -6.69
C GLY A 47 6.33 -12.46 -6.15
N GLY A 48 6.58 -12.61 -4.84
CA GLY A 48 7.84 -12.20 -4.21
C GLY A 48 9.05 -13.01 -4.65
N THR A 49 10.24 -12.48 -4.39
CA THR A 49 11.52 -13.12 -4.70
C THR A 49 11.82 -14.25 -3.72
N ILE A 50 12.37 -15.33 -4.23
CA ILE A 50 12.75 -16.52 -3.48
C ILE A 50 14.27 -16.63 -3.52
N ASP A 51 14.88 -16.79 -2.34
CA ASP A 51 16.31 -17.08 -2.26
C ASP A 51 16.57 -18.51 -2.76
N PRO A 52 17.68 -18.74 -3.48
CA PRO A 52 18.02 -20.07 -3.99
C PRO A 52 18.10 -21.11 -2.88
N LEU A 53 17.49 -22.26 -3.10
CA LEU A 53 17.64 -23.44 -2.27
C LEU A 53 18.92 -24.14 -2.69
N THR A 54 19.84 -24.37 -1.76
CA THR A 54 21.14 -24.96 -2.05
C THR A 54 21.40 -26.19 -1.20
N VAL A 55 22.05 -27.20 -1.79
CA VAL A 55 22.50 -28.41 -1.11
C VAL A 55 23.97 -28.67 -1.41
N ALA A 56 24.69 -29.22 -0.44
CA ALA A 56 26.00 -29.80 -0.64
C ALA A 56 26.09 -31.14 0.09
N TYR A 57 27.05 -31.97 -0.27
CA TYR A 57 27.26 -33.28 0.34
C TYR A 57 28.74 -33.50 0.68
N THR A 58 28.98 -34.51 1.50
CA THR A 58 30.31 -35.01 1.83
C THR A 58 30.26 -36.53 1.90
N GLY A 59 31.38 -37.19 1.72
CA GLY A 59 31.49 -38.66 1.65
C GLY A 59 31.02 -39.22 0.28
N GLY A 60 30.96 -40.51 0.20
CA GLY A 60 30.67 -41.21 -1.04
C GLY A 60 31.80 -41.19 -2.06
N VAL A 61 31.62 -41.83 -3.20
CA VAL A 61 32.58 -41.91 -4.30
C VAL A 61 31.87 -41.74 -5.63
N GLY A 62 32.52 -41.07 -6.56
CA GLY A 62 32.04 -40.85 -7.93
C GLY A 62 31.52 -39.43 -8.16
N THR A 63 30.89 -39.25 -9.32
CA THR A 63 30.31 -37.94 -9.71
C THR A 63 28.89 -37.81 -9.16
N ALA A 64 28.58 -36.68 -8.53
CA ALA A 64 27.24 -36.40 -8.02
C ALA A 64 26.31 -35.90 -9.14
N THR A 65 25.09 -36.41 -9.09
CA THR A 65 23.94 -35.86 -9.83
C THR A 65 22.89 -35.41 -8.82
N TYR A 66 22.18 -34.33 -9.15
CA TYR A 66 21.18 -33.73 -8.29
C TYR A 66 19.82 -33.83 -8.97
N GLN A 67 18.77 -33.95 -8.18
CA GLN A 67 17.39 -33.84 -8.63
C GLN A 67 16.57 -33.22 -7.53
N TRP A 68 15.90 -32.10 -7.86
CA TRP A 68 14.97 -31.44 -6.96
C TRP A 68 13.55 -31.95 -7.16
N TYR A 69 12.79 -31.95 -6.08
CA TYR A 69 11.40 -32.37 -6.00
C TYR A 69 10.58 -31.31 -5.27
N SER A 70 9.31 -31.14 -5.69
CA SER A 70 8.30 -30.39 -4.96
C SER A 70 7.38 -31.35 -4.22
N ASN A 71 6.85 -30.90 -3.07
CA ASN A 71 5.91 -31.70 -2.28
C ASN A 71 4.79 -30.82 -1.73
N THR A 72 3.63 -31.42 -1.47
CA THR A 72 2.48 -30.78 -0.81
C THR A 72 2.52 -30.95 0.71
N THR A 73 3.40 -31.80 1.21
CA THR A 73 3.59 -32.09 2.65
C THR A 73 5.06 -31.88 3.04
N ASN A 74 5.31 -31.64 4.31
CA ASN A 74 6.66 -31.54 4.85
C ASN A 74 7.33 -32.91 4.95
N ALA A 75 7.61 -33.48 3.79
CA ALA A 75 8.28 -34.79 3.67
C ALA A 75 9.31 -34.75 2.53
N ASN A 76 10.47 -35.37 2.76
CA ASN A 76 11.55 -35.47 1.77
C ASN A 76 11.48 -36.78 0.95
N SER A 77 10.27 -37.30 0.77
CA SER A 77 9.97 -38.49 -0.05
C SER A 77 8.58 -38.34 -0.68
N GLY A 78 8.35 -39.04 -1.79
CA GLY A 78 7.05 -39.06 -2.47
C GLY A 78 6.67 -37.77 -3.20
N GLY A 79 7.59 -36.80 -3.32
CA GLY A 79 7.36 -35.58 -4.04
C GLY A 79 7.37 -35.72 -5.55
N THR A 80 6.92 -34.70 -6.27
CA THR A 80 6.91 -34.62 -7.72
C THR A 80 8.26 -34.12 -8.23
N LEU A 81 8.86 -34.83 -9.17
CA LEU A 81 10.12 -34.41 -9.80
C LEU A 81 9.96 -33.08 -10.53
N ILE A 82 10.92 -32.18 -10.33
CA ILE A 82 10.99 -30.90 -11.04
C ILE A 82 11.91 -31.09 -12.25
N ALA A 83 11.34 -31.08 -13.44
CA ALA A 83 12.08 -31.31 -14.68
C ALA A 83 13.18 -30.24 -14.87
N GLY A 84 14.41 -30.68 -15.16
CA GLY A 84 15.56 -29.79 -15.39
C GLY A 84 16.20 -29.20 -14.12
N ALA A 85 15.66 -29.42 -12.94
CA ALA A 85 16.25 -28.98 -11.68
C ALA A 85 17.32 -29.96 -11.19
N THR A 86 18.47 -29.97 -11.90
CA THR A 86 19.56 -30.95 -11.73
C THR A 86 20.86 -30.31 -11.24
N ASN A 87 20.83 -29.08 -10.75
CA ASN A 87 21.97 -28.40 -10.16
C ASN A 87 21.94 -28.47 -8.61
N PRO A 88 23.08 -28.28 -7.92
CA PRO A 88 23.11 -28.19 -6.47
C PRO A 88 22.29 -27.01 -5.90
N SER A 89 21.93 -26.05 -6.73
CA SER A 89 21.09 -24.91 -6.38
C SER A 89 19.85 -24.88 -7.26
N TYR A 90 18.68 -24.60 -6.68
CA TYR A 90 17.42 -24.47 -7.35
C TYR A 90 16.64 -23.26 -6.83
N THR A 91 16.14 -22.44 -7.72
CA THR A 91 15.24 -21.32 -7.38
C THR A 91 13.86 -21.63 -7.96
N PRO A 92 12.83 -21.86 -7.13
CA PRO A 92 11.47 -22.00 -7.62
C PRO A 92 11.01 -20.78 -8.41
N ALA A 93 10.13 -20.99 -9.39
CA ALA A 93 9.45 -19.87 -10.05
C ALA A 93 8.57 -19.11 -9.05
N ALA A 94 8.32 -17.81 -9.32
CA ALA A 94 7.47 -16.99 -8.47
C ALA A 94 6.06 -17.62 -8.32
N PHE A 95 5.56 -17.65 -7.09
CA PHE A 95 4.24 -18.19 -6.79
C PHE A 95 3.15 -17.14 -7.01
N THR A 96 2.10 -17.51 -7.72
CA THR A 96 0.92 -16.65 -7.97
C THR A 96 -0.23 -16.93 -6.99
N THR A 97 -0.09 -17.92 -6.11
CA THR A 97 -1.12 -18.33 -5.15
C THR A 97 -0.51 -18.46 -3.77
N ALA A 98 -1.19 -17.90 -2.76
CA ALA A 98 -0.83 -18.07 -1.37
C ALA A 98 -0.93 -19.53 -0.95
N GLY A 99 -0.01 -19.98 -0.10
CA GLY A 99 0.05 -21.36 0.35
C GLY A 99 1.41 -21.73 0.92
N THR A 100 1.56 -22.98 1.27
CA THR A 100 2.84 -23.53 1.75
C THR A 100 3.34 -24.59 0.78
N TYR A 101 4.57 -24.45 0.36
CA TYR A 101 5.23 -25.29 -0.64
C TYR A 101 6.48 -25.90 -0.03
N TYR A 102 6.76 -27.15 -0.35
CA TYR A 102 7.91 -27.88 0.17
C TYR A 102 8.79 -28.36 -0.97
N PHE A 103 10.11 -28.35 -0.74
CA PHE A 103 11.12 -28.78 -1.70
C PHE A 103 12.20 -29.60 -1.01
N TYR A 104 12.76 -30.58 -1.72
CA TYR A 104 13.92 -31.32 -1.29
C TYR A 104 14.74 -31.78 -2.50
N ALA A 105 16.00 -32.10 -2.26
CA ALA A 105 16.90 -32.63 -3.29
C ALA A 105 17.40 -34.01 -2.95
N THR A 106 17.46 -34.89 -3.96
CA THR A 106 18.19 -36.16 -3.90
C THR A 106 19.54 -35.97 -4.60
N ILE A 107 20.59 -36.44 -3.98
CA ILE A 107 21.97 -36.42 -4.49
C ILE A 107 22.37 -37.87 -4.70
N THR A 108 22.66 -38.25 -5.95
CA THR A 108 23.04 -39.61 -6.33
C THR A 108 24.46 -39.65 -6.84
N LEU A 109 25.27 -40.59 -6.34
CA LEU A 109 26.66 -40.76 -6.73
C LEU A 109 26.82 -41.91 -7.72
N SER A 110 27.65 -41.75 -8.72
CA SER A 110 27.93 -42.76 -9.77
C SER A 110 28.90 -43.85 -9.33
N GLY A 111 29.52 -43.71 -8.14
CA GLY A 111 30.49 -44.69 -7.64
C GLY A 111 29.83 -45.95 -7.07
N ASN A 112 30.55 -47.06 -7.18
CA ASN A 112 30.08 -48.38 -6.76
C ASN A 112 29.66 -48.40 -5.28
N GLY A 113 28.38 -48.69 -5.02
CA GLY A 113 27.86 -49.04 -3.69
C GLY A 113 27.57 -47.89 -2.74
N CYS A 114 27.78 -46.63 -3.15
CA CYS A 114 27.56 -45.49 -2.26
C CYS A 114 26.20 -44.84 -2.32
N GLY A 115 25.33 -45.27 -3.23
CA GLY A 115 23.90 -44.95 -3.24
C GLY A 115 23.58 -43.44 -3.38
N SER A 116 22.50 -43.02 -2.74
CA SER A 116 21.99 -41.65 -2.75
C SER A 116 21.73 -41.14 -1.33
N THR A 117 21.73 -39.83 -1.20
CA THR A 117 21.31 -39.15 0.03
C THR A 117 20.26 -38.08 -0.32
N THR A 118 19.35 -37.78 0.60
CA THR A 118 18.27 -36.83 0.40
C THR A 118 18.35 -35.72 1.46
N SER A 119 18.15 -34.49 1.03
CA SER A 119 18.15 -33.34 1.94
C SER A 119 16.92 -33.33 2.84
N ASN A 120 16.96 -32.50 3.86
CA ASN A 120 15.76 -32.06 4.57
C ASN A 120 14.86 -31.26 3.61
N THR A 121 13.60 -31.08 4.00
CA THR A 121 12.67 -30.21 3.27
C THR A 121 12.97 -28.75 3.53
N ALA A 122 12.94 -27.94 2.45
CA ALA A 122 12.78 -26.49 2.53
C ALA A 122 11.29 -26.17 2.47
N GLN A 123 10.84 -25.21 3.26
CA GLN A 123 9.47 -24.72 3.28
C GLN A 123 9.43 -23.27 2.75
N ILE A 124 8.53 -23.02 1.79
CA ILE A 124 8.24 -21.66 1.32
C ILE A 124 6.80 -21.35 1.65
N ILE A 125 6.59 -20.33 2.50
CA ILE A 125 5.28 -19.83 2.89
C ILE A 125 4.98 -18.60 2.04
N VAL A 126 4.02 -18.72 1.14
CA VAL A 126 3.54 -17.63 0.29
C VAL A 126 2.33 -17.02 0.96
N VAL A 127 2.46 -15.77 1.37
CA VAL A 127 1.42 -15.02 2.08
C VAL A 127 0.60 -14.23 1.07
N ALA A 128 -0.74 -14.24 1.24
CA ALA A 128 -1.62 -13.40 0.44
C ALA A 128 -1.35 -11.91 0.72
N ASP A 129 -1.39 -11.08 -0.32
CA ASP A 129 -1.35 -9.65 -0.17
C ASP A 129 -2.64 -9.13 0.47
N PRO A 130 -2.59 -8.04 1.26
CA PRO A 130 -3.78 -7.36 1.71
C PRO A 130 -4.53 -6.74 0.52
N ILE A 131 -5.84 -6.56 0.66
CA ILE A 131 -6.70 -5.91 -0.33
C ILE A 131 -7.41 -4.70 0.29
N VAL A 132 -7.61 -3.65 -0.49
CA VAL A 132 -8.39 -2.49 -0.05
C VAL A 132 -9.87 -2.76 -0.32
N ASP A 133 -10.66 -2.96 0.74
CA ASP A 133 -12.10 -3.22 0.66
C ASP A 133 -12.91 -1.95 0.40
N THR A 134 -12.56 -0.87 1.11
CA THR A 134 -13.17 0.44 0.95
C THR A 134 -12.11 1.45 0.56
N GLN A 135 -12.29 2.09 -0.58
CA GLN A 135 -11.44 3.19 -1.03
C GLN A 135 -11.88 4.50 -0.38
N ALA A 136 -10.93 5.39 -0.16
CA ALA A 136 -11.22 6.74 0.28
C ALA A 136 -12.04 7.50 -0.79
N LEU A 137 -12.71 8.58 -0.35
CA LEU A 137 -13.48 9.45 -1.26
C LEU A 137 -12.64 9.86 -2.47
N ALA A 138 -13.13 9.56 -3.67
CA ALA A 138 -12.36 9.74 -4.90
C ALA A 138 -12.03 11.22 -5.17
N THR A 139 -12.99 12.12 -4.91
CA THR A 139 -12.81 13.57 -5.13
C THR A 139 -13.66 14.37 -4.15
N GLN A 140 -13.08 15.44 -3.59
CA GLN A 140 -13.81 16.49 -2.88
C GLN A 140 -13.31 17.86 -3.31
N THR A 141 -14.25 18.80 -3.48
CA THR A 141 -13.97 20.22 -3.74
C THR A 141 -14.44 21.03 -2.54
N LEU A 142 -13.56 21.84 -1.98
CA LEU A 142 -13.76 22.51 -0.70
C LEU A 142 -13.35 23.97 -0.81
N CYS A 143 -14.03 24.81 -0.05
CA CYS A 143 -13.60 26.19 0.15
C CYS A 143 -12.35 26.22 1.03
N GLN A 144 -11.46 27.15 0.77
CA GLN A 144 -10.28 27.39 1.60
C GLN A 144 -10.67 27.55 3.07
N ASN A 145 -9.96 26.84 3.96
CA ASN A 145 -10.16 26.77 5.40
C ASN A 145 -11.51 26.13 5.84
N SER A 146 -12.26 25.48 4.94
CA SER A 146 -13.43 24.69 5.34
C SER A 146 -13.06 23.33 5.91
N THR A 147 -14.01 22.68 6.57
CA THR A 147 -13.81 21.35 7.16
C THR A 147 -13.87 20.29 6.05
N PRO A 148 -12.83 19.48 5.85
CA PRO A 148 -12.83 18.43 4.84
C PRO A 148 -13.57 17.18 5.33
N THR A 149 -14.02 16.37 4.39
CA THR A 149 -14.36 14.96 4.66
C THR A 149 -13.06 14.16 4.79
N ASN A 150 -12.95 13.38 5.84
CA ASN A 150 -11.80 12.52 6.06
C ASN A 150 -11.65 11.49 4.93
N LEU A 151 -10.44 11.24 4.51
CA LEU A 151 -10.08 10.14 3.63
C LEU A 151 -9.92 8.88 4.49
N THR A 152 -10.77 7.89 4.30
CA THR A 152 -10.76 6.66 5.10
C THR A 152 -10.72 5.46 4.17
N ILE A 153 -9.86 4.48 4.50
CA ILE A 153 -9.77 3.20 3.81
C ILE A 153 -10.01 2.06 4.79
N SER A 154 -10.50 0.93 4.29
CA SER A 154 -10.49 -0.33 5.00
C SER A 154 -9.77 -1.41 4.19
N VAL A 155 -9.14 -2.34 4.88
CA VAL A 155 -8.37 -3.42 4.27
C VAL A 155 -8.70 -4.75 4.93
N SER A 156 -8.62 -5.82 4.15
CA SER A 156 -8.75 -7.20 4.61
C SER A 156 -7.72 -8.09 3.92
N GLY A 157 -7.80 -9.41 4.16
CA GLY A 157 -6.84 -10.37 3.65
C GLY A 157 -5.48 -10.24 4.32
N GLY A 158 -4.43 -10.83 3.73
CA GLY A 158 -3.11 -10.86 4.33
C GLY A 158 -3.06 -11.60 5.68
N ILE A 159 -1.97 -11.37 6.43
CA ILE A 159 -1.78 -11.91 7.79
C ILE A 159 -1.16 -10.85 8.71
N GLY A 160 -1.45 -10.92 10.01
CA GLY A 160 -0.89 -10.03 11.02
C GLY A 160 -1.63 -8.70 11.15
N THR A 161 -0.91 -7.66 11.55
CA THR A 161 -1.45 -6.30 11.75
C THR A 161 -1.10 -5.41 10.55
N PHE A 162 -1.93 -4.41 10.31
CA PHE A 162 -1.72 -3.44 9.23
C PHE A 162 -1.09 -2.15 9.76
N ALA A 163 -0.07 -1.67 9.07
CA ALA A 163 0.50 -0.35 9.22
C ALA A 163 0.10 0.51 8.01
N TYR A 164 -0.36 1.73 8.27
CA TYR A 164 -0.81 2.68 7.25
C TYR A 164 0.21 3.78 7.11
N GLN A 165 0.38 4.29 5.90
CA GLN A 165 1.14 5.50 5.63
C GLN A 165 0.51 6.25 4.46
N TRP A 166 0.08 7.49 4.73
CA TRP A 166 -0.46 8.38 3.70
C TRP A 166 0.66 9.17 3.01
N TYR A 167 0.43 9.42 1.74
CA TYR A 167 1.30 10.20 0.86
C TYR A 167 0.49 11.28 0.17
N SER A 168 1.14 12.44 -0.08
CA SER A 168 0.63 13.50 -0.95
C SER A 168 1.38 13.51 -2.27
N ASN A 169 0.70 13.89 -3.35
CA ASN A 169 1.30 14.00 -4.68
C ASN A 169 0.76 15.23 -5.41
N THR A 170 1.56 15.80 -6.30
CA THR A 170 1.14 16.89 -7.20
C THR A 170 0.53 16.38 -8.51
N THR A 171 0.62 15.09 -8.76
CA THR A 171 0.04 14.40 -9.92
C THR A 171 -0.91 13.30 -9.47
N ASN A 172 -1.89 12.94 -10.30
CA ASN A 172 -2.82 11.85 -10.06
C ASN A 172 -2.10 10.49 -10.26
N SER A 173 -1.25 10.15 -9.30
CA SER A 173 -0.41 8.96 -9.34
C SER A 173 -0.16 8.44 -7.92
N THR A 174 -0.05 7.12 -7.79
CA THR A 174 0.38 6.43 -6.56
C THR A 174 1.89 6.25 -6.46
N THR A 175 2.66 6.80 -7.40
CA THR A 175 4.13 6.74 -7.42
C THR A 175 4.74 8.13 -7.35
N GLY A 176 5.89 8.25 -6.68
CA GLY A 176 6.62 9.50 -6.54
C GLY A 176 6.00 10.52 -5.57
N GLY A 177 4.99 10.12 -4.78
CA GLY A 177 4.40 10.97 -3.75
C GLY A 177 5.34 11.20 -2.56
N THR A 178 5.09 12.27 -1.83
CA THR A 178 5.80 12.63 -0.60
C THR A 178 5.08 12.04 0.60
N LEU A 179 5.81 11.36 1.46
CA LEU A 179 5.30 10.83 2.73
C LEU A 179 4.78 11.97 3.61
N ILE A 180 3.59 11.79 4.21
CA ILE A 180 3.01 12.72 5.17
C ILE A 180 3.39 12.26 6.59
N PRO A 181 4.26 13.00 7.30
CA PRO A 181 4.69 12.60 8.63
C PRO A 181 3.51 12.45 9.62
N GLY A 182 3.49 11.34 10.36
CA GLY A 182 2.45 11.06 11.35
C GLY A 182 1.08 10.63 10.81
N ALA A 183 0.87 10.61 9.50
CA ALA A 183 -0.37 10.12 8.90
C ALA A 183 -0.34 8.58 8.77
N THR A 184 -0.44 7.90 9.91
CA THR A 184 -0.26 6.44 10.06
C THR A 184 -1.53 5.70 10.48
N ASN A 185 -2.70 6.34 10.34
CA ASN A 185 -3.99 5.71 10.61
C ASN A 185 -4.74 5.37 9.32
N ALA A 186 -5.73 4.50 9.39
CA ALA A 186 -6.64 4.19 8.27
C ALA A 186 -7.42 5.42 7.77
N THR A 187 -7.47 6.49 8.58
CA THR A 187 -8.15 7.75 8.29
C THR A 187 -7.15 8.90 8.28
N PHE A 188 -7.23 9.75 7.28
CA PHE A 188 -6.43 10.97 7.13
C PHE A 188 -7.33 12.18 6.87
N THR A 189 -7.06 13.30 7.55
CA THR A 189 -7.75 14.57 7.37
C THR A 189 -6.89 15.47 6.48
N PRO A 190 -7.27 15.72 5.21
CA PRO A 190 -6.48 16.56 4.33
C PRO A 190 -6.52 18.03 4.77
N PRO A 191 -5.40 18.79 4.67
CA PRO A 191 -5.39 20.20 4.96
C PRO A 191 -6.15 21.00 3.89
N THR A 192 -6.80 22.10 4.32
CA THR A 192 -7.62 22.97 3.45
C THR A 192 -7.13 24.42 3.38
N ALA A 193 -5.98 24.73 3.97
CA ALA A 193 -5.47 26.10 4.02
C ALA A 193 -4.88 26.59 2.69
N THR A 194 -4.33 25.69 1.87
CA THR A 194 -3.64 26.03 0.62
C THR A 194 -4.54 25.76 -0.58
N VAL A 195 -4.79 26.81 -1.38
CA VAL A 195 -5.56 26.70 -2.63
C VAL A 195 -4.79 25.87 -3.65
N GLY A 196 -5.53 25.03 -4.38
CA GLY A 196 -4.97 24.17 -5.42
C GLY A 196 -5.53 22.75 -5.37
N THR A 197 -4.95 21.88 -6.20
CA THR A 197 -5.31 20.45 -6.25
C THR A 197 -4.18 19.62 -5.67
N GLN A 198 -4.51 18.75 -4.74
CA GLN A 198 -3.60 17.78 -4.14
C GLN A 198 -4.19 16.37 -4.30
N TYR A 199 -3.31 15.41 -4.45
CA TYR A 199 -3.63 14.01 -4.59
C TYR A 199 -3.10 13.24 -3.39
N TYR A 200 -3.90 12.32 -2.85
CA TYR A 200 -3.54 11.53 -1.68
C TYR A 200 -3.76 10.06 -1.94
N TYR A 201 -2.88 9.22 -1.42
CA TYR A 201 -3.04 7.78 -1.42
C TYR A 201 -2.42 7.19 -0.14
N CYS A 202 -2.84 6.01 0.22
CA CYS A 202 -2.32 5.29 1.38
C CYS A 202 -1.66 3.98 0.94
N VAL A 203 -0.47 3.74 1.47
CA VAL A 203 0.19 2.43 1.40
C VAL A 203 -0.07 1.71 2.72
N VAL A 204 -0.59 0.50 2.62
CA VAL A 204 -0.85 -0.36 3.77
C VAL A 204 0.08 -1.56 3.70
N THR A 205 0.86 -1.76 4.76
CA THR A 205 1.84 -2.85 4.87
C THR A 205 1.42 -3.78 6.00
N GLN A 206 1.39 -5.08 5.75
CA GLN A 206 1.16 -6.08 6.79
C GLN A 206 2.45 -6.42 7.55
N SER A 207 2.31 -6.74 8.83
CA SER A 207 3.43 -7.16 9.67
C SER A 207 3.96 -8.54 9.24
N GLY A 208 5.23 -8.81 9.58
CA GLY A 208 5.88 -10.11 9.35
C GLY A 208 6.60 -10.19 8.00
N VAL A 209 5.89 -10.32 6.90
CA VAL A 209 6.51 -10.49 5.55
C VAL A 209 6.64 -9.16 4.80
N GLY A 210 5.89 -8.13 5.19
CA GLY A 210 5.95 -6.81 4.57
C GLY A 210 5.17 -6.68 3.26
N CYS A 211 4.24 -7.61 2.97
CA CYS A 211 3.34 -7.48 1.83
C CYS A 211 2.51 -6.21 1.97
N ASN A 212 2.27 -5.51 0.87
CA ASN A 212 1.60 -4.22 0.91
C ASN A 212 0.54 -4.10 -0.20
N VAL A 213 -0.37 -3.16 0.02
CA VAL A 213 -1.35 -2.72 -0.98
C VAL A 213 -1.42 -1.19 -0.95
N THR A 214 -1.64 -0.60 -2.11
CA THR A 214 -1.80 0.85 -2.25
C THR A 214 -3.25 1.16 -2.61
N SER A 215 -3.84 2.15 -1.93
CA SER A 215 -5.18 2.63 -2.24
C SER A 215 -5.23 3.32 -3.61
N ALA A 216 -6.45 3.51 -4.14
CA ALA A 216 -6.68 4.45 -5.22
C ALA A 216 -6.32 5.88 -4.79
N VAL A 217 -6.09 6.76 -5.76
CA VAL A 217 -5.82 8.18 -5.51
C VAL A 217 -7.12 8.91 -5.16
N SER A 218 -7.07 9.72 -4.10
CA SER A 218 -8.09 10.70 -3.73
C SER A 218 -7.67 12.08 -4.17
N THR A 219 -8.54 12.81 -4.85
CA THR A 219 -8.31 14.19 -5.31
C THR A 219 -8.98 15.17 -4.36
N VAL A 220 -8.21 16.13 -3.83
CA VAL A 220 -8.74 17.20 -2.98
C VAL A 220 -8.46 18.54 -3.67
N ILE A 221 -9.52 19.26 -3.99
CA ILE A 221 -9.48 20.56 -4.68
C ILE A 221 -9.89 21.63 -3.69
N ILE A 222 -8.98 22.55 -3.40
CA ILE A 222 -9.25 23.71 -2.54
C ILE A 222 -9.41 24.94 -3.41
N VAL A 223 -10.61 25.52 -3.42
CA VAL A 223 -10.89 26.76 -4.12
C VAL A 223 -10.70 27.96 -3.18
N PRO A 224 -10.29 29.14 -3.71
CA PRO A 224 -10.12 30.32 -2.88
C PRO A 224 -11.45 30.72 -2.20
N ALA A 225 -11.40 31.15 -0.94
CA ALA A 225 -12.55 31.67 -0.26
C ALA A 225 -13.05 32.95 -0.94
N PRO A 226 -14.36 33.11 -1.11
CA PRO A 226 -14.91 34.35 -1.65
C PRO A 226 -14.70 35.52 -0.67
N ALA A 227 -14.55 36.73 -1.21
CA ALA A 227 -14.42 37.95 -0.41
C ALA A 227 -15.18 39.10 -1.10
N ILE A 228 -15.83 39.94 -0.29
CA ILE A 228 -16.47 41.16 -0.80
C ILE A 228 -15.38 42.19 -1.14
N THR A 229 -15.39 42.69 -2.37
CA THR A 229 -14.47 43.69 -2.88
C THR A 229 -15.08 45.09 -2.93
N THR A 230 -16.41 45.18 -3.08
CA THR A 230 -17.14 46.45 -2.98
C THR A 230 -18.21 46.30 -1.90
N GLN A 231 -18.14 47.13 -0.89
CA GLN A 231 -19.12 47.19 0.19
C GLN A 231 -20.19 48.23 -0.13
N PRO A 232 -21.44 48.03 0.32
CA PRO A 232 -22.52 49.02 0.14
C PRO A 232 -22.15 50.29 0.95
N ALA A 233 -22.41 51.43 0.34
CA ALA A 233 -22.13 52.73 0.92
C ALA A 233 -23.31 53.32 1.69
N SER A 234 -23.11 53.78 2.89
CA SER A 234 -24.12 54.49 3.69
C SER A 234 -24.52 55.83 3.06
N SER A 235 -25.76 56.28 3.24
CA SER A 235 -26.26 57.55 2.78
C SER A 235 -27.26 58.16 3.76
N SER A 236 -27.29 59.49 3.83
CA SER A 236 -28.34 60.24 4.53
C SER A 236 -29.06 61.18 3.57
N VAL A 237 -30.37 61.08 3.49
CA VAL A 237 -31.20 61.83 2.57
C VAL A 237 -32.44 62.38 3.27
N CYS A 238 -33.06 63.44 2.70
CA CYS A 238 -34.37 63.89 3.18
C CYS A 238 -35.47 62.88 2.81
N GLU A 239 -36.58 62.90 3.52
CA GLU A 239 -37.77 62.11 3.19
C GLU A 239 -38.14 62.29 1.69
N ASN A 240 -38.39 61.19 1.00
CA ASN A 240 -38.61 61.10 -0.43
C ASN A 240 -37.42 61.54 -1.31
N GLY A 241 -36.22 61.70 -0.74
CA GLY A 241 -34.98 61.95 -1.49
C GLY A 241 -34.53 60.69 -2.23
N THR A 242 -33.38 60.78 -2.91
CA THR A 242 -32.81 59.66 -3.63
C THR A 242 -31.59 59.09 -2.84
N PRO A 243 -31.71 57.93 -2.19
CA PRO A 243 -30.59 57.31 -1.52
C PRO A 243 -29.48 56.88 -2.49
N THR A 244 -28.30 56.74 -2.00
CA THR A 244 -27.21 56.11 -2.76
C THR A 244 -27.58 54.66 -3.10
N LEU A 245 -27.41 54.27 -4.35
CA LEU A 245 -27.59 52.89 -4.77
C LEU A 245 -26.60 51.99 -4.03
N LEU A 246 -27.12 51.05 -3.27
CA LEU A 246 -26.29 50.05 -2.58
C LEU A 246 -25.78 49.05 -3.62
N THR A 247 -24.49 48.80 -3.64
CA THR A 247 -23.83 47.87 -4.56
C THR A 247 -22.85 46.98 -3.81
N VAL A 248 -22.79 45.71 -4.24
CA VAL A 248 -21.78 44.80 -3.78
C VAL A 248 -21.03 44.18 -4.97
N ALA A 249 -19.74 43.94 -4.78
CA ALA A 249 -18.93 43.14 -5.67
C ALA A 249 -18.10 42.15 -4.84
N TYR A 250 -17.71 41.07 -5.46
CA TYR A 250 -16.91 40.05 -4.79
C TYR A 250 -15.80 39.53 -5.71
N THR A 251 -14.83 38.85 -5.12
CA THR A 251 -13.80 38.10 -5.83
C THR A 251 -13.81 36.67 -5.34
N ASN A 252 -13.30 35.74 -6.15
CA ASN A 252 -13.34 34.30 -5.89
C ASN A 252 -14.80 33.79 -5.80
N GLY A 253 -14.98 32.61 -5.26
CA GLY A 253 -16.25 31.89 -5.30
C GLY A 253 -16.40 31.13 -6.61
N THR A 254 -17.20 30.06 -6.60
CA THR A 254 -17.39 29.19 -7.76
C THR A 254 -18.87 28.94 -8.04
N GLY A 255 -19.20 28.78 -9.32
CA GLY A 255 -20.58 28.64 -9.78
C GLY A 255 -21.28 29.98 -9.98
N THR A 256 -22.60 29.92 -10.11
CA THR A 256 -23.45 31.11 -10.30
C THR A 256 -23.79 31.75 -8.96
N PRO A 257 -23.45 33.00 -8.73
CA PRO A 257 -23.83 33.72 -7.51
C PRO A 257 -25.33 34.03 -7.50
N THR A 258 -25.92 33.98 -6.32
CA THR A 258 -27.24 34.52 -6.02
C THR A 258 -27.08 35.57 -4.93
N TYR A 259 -27.93 36.62 -5.01
CA TYR A 259 -27.90 37.75 -4.09
C TYR A 259 -29.22 37.80 -3.34
N GLN A 260 -29.15 38.21 -2.07
CA GLN A 260 -30.32 38.57 -1.28
C GLN A 260 -29.98 39.76 -0.38
N TRP A 261 -30.73 40.86 -0.54
CA TRP A 261 -30.58 41.99 0.39
C TRP A 261 -31.51 41.80 1.60
N PHE A 262 -31.04 42.31 2.71
CA PHE A 262 -31.75 42.33 3.98
C PHE A 262 -31.78 43.75 4.52
N SER A 263 -32.82 44.08 5.28
CA SER A 263 -32.94 45.26 6.11
C SER A 263 -32.94 44.92 7.59
N ASN A 264 -32.34 45.77 8.39
CA ASN A 264 -32.25 45.61 9.84
C ASN A 264 -32.46 46.98 10.54
N THR A 265 -33.01 46.98 11.75
CA THR A 265 -33.15 48.15 12.60
C THR A 265 -31.94 48.42 13.45
N THR A 266 -30.98 47.50 13.47
CA THR A 266 -29.70 47.59 14.17
C THR A 266 -28.54 47.43 13.20
N ASN A 267 -27.39 48.01 13.50
CA ASN A 267 -26.15 47.83 12.72
C ASN A 267 -25.59 46.42 12.90
N SER A 268 -26.26 45.45 12.32
CA SER A 268 -25.94 44.01 12.43
C SER A 268 -26.36 43.25 11.18
N THR A 269 -25.55 42.30 10.77
CA THR A 269 -25.87 41.35 9.71
C THR A 269 -26.65 40.12 10.24
N ILE A 270 -26.99 40.12 11.55
CA ILE A 270 -27.75 39.04 12.18
C ILE A 270 -29.16 39.52 12.48
N GLY A 271 -30.17 38.70 12.11
CA GLY A 271 -31.58 38.97 12.40
C GLY A 271 -32.25 39.95 11.47
N GLY A 272 -31.63 40.33 10.37
CA GLY A 272 -32.26 41.17 9.33
C GLY A 272 -33.40 40.46 8.62
N THR A 273 -34.33 41.25 8.09
CA THR A 273 -35.46 40.77 7.29
C THR A 273 -35.11 40.80 5.81
N ALA A 274 -35.30 39.66 5.11
CA ALA A 274 -35.06 39.57 3.68
C ALA A 274 -36.02 40.49 2.90
N ILE A 275 -35.48 41.26 1.96
CA ILE A 275 -36.24 42.18 1.12
C ILE A 275 -36.70 41.43 -0.13
N ALA A 276 -38.02 41.26 -0.25
CA ALA A 276 -38.60 40.51 -1.37
C ALA A 276 -38.23 41.14 -2.72
N GLY A 277 -37.69 40.31 -3.64
CA GLY A 277 -37.29 40.71 -4.99
C GLY A 277 -35.93 41.46 -5.07
N ALA A 278 -35.27 41.74 -3.95
CA ALA A 278 -33.96 42.36 -3.97
C ALA A 278 -32.84 41.30 -4.11
N THR A 279 -32.76 40.75 -5.33
CA THR A 279 -31.91 39.57 -5.64
C THR A 279 -30.82 39.85 -6.69
N THR A 280 -30.41 41.12 -6.82
CA THR A 280 -29.33 41.53 -7.72
C THR A 280 -28.15 42.10 -6.94
N ALA A 281 -27.00 42.30 -7.59
CA ALA A 281 -25.80 42.90 -6.99
C ALA A 281 -26.01 44.33 -6.51
N SER A 282 -27.11 44.95 -6.79
CA SER A 282 -27.48 46.31 -6.37
C SER A 282 -28.90 46.37 -5.84
N TYR A 283 -29.12 47.28 -4.90
CA TYR A 283 -30.44 47.54 -4.33
C TYR A 283 -30.64 49.06 -4.10
N ASN A 284 -31.80 49.56 -4.48
CA ASN A 284 -32.14 50.97 -4.21
C ASN A 284 -33.10 51.01 -3.01
N PRO A 285 -32.62 51.48 -1.81
CA PRO A 285 -33.49 51.53 -0.64
C PRO A 285 -34.56 52.55 -0.75
N PRO A 286 -35.76 52.36 -0.16
CA PRO A 286 -36.78 53.39 -0.11
C PRO A 286 -36.43 54.50 0.86
N ALA A 287 -36.84 55.77 0.55
CA ALA A 287 -36.66 56.92 1.44
C ALA A 287 -37.99 57.56 1.87
N SER A 288 -39.08 56.78 1.87
CA SER A 288 -40.43 57.26 2.18
C SER A 288 -40.77 57.29 3.67
N THR A 289 -39.89 56.76 4.54
CA THR A 289 -40.12 56.67 5.98
C THR A 289 -38.92 57.26 6.73
N VAL A 290 -39.15 58.22 7.61
CA VAL A 290 -38.15 58.84 8.44
C VAL A 290 -37.64 57.82 9.49
N GLY A 291 -36.32 57.68 9.60
CA GLY A 291 -35.70 56.78 10.55
C GLY A 291 -34.34 56.27 10.03
N THR A 292 -33.71 55.37 10.78
CA THR A 292 -32.48 54.74 10.39
C THR A 292 -32.69 53.24 10.15
N LEU A 293 -32.30 52.78 8.99
CA LEU A 293 -32.28 51.37 8.61
C LEU A 293 -30.89 50.98 8.12
N TYR A 294 -30.53 49.73 8.38
CA TYR A 294 -29.28 49.11 7.96
C TYR A 294 -29.56 48.05 6.91
N TYR A 295 -28.76 48.03 5.86
CA TYR A 295 -28.90 47.10 4.74
C TYR A 295 -27.64 46.30 4.56
N TYR A 296 -27.74 45.01 4.26
CA TYR A 296 -26.63 44.18 3.88
C TYR A 296 -27.05 43.16 2.83
N CYS A 297 -26.09 42.62 2.08
CA CYS A 297 -26.32 41.62 1.05
C CYS A 297 -25.64 40.31 1.41
N GLU A 298 -26.35 39.22 1.29
CA GLU A 298 -25.82 37.87 1.25
C GLU A 298 -25.58 37.45 -0.20
N ILE A 299 -24.38 36.92 -0.49
CA ILE A 299 -24.02 36.35 -1.78
C ILE A 299 -23.75 34.88 -1.56
N THR A 300 -24.56 34.01 -2.20
CA THR A 300 -24.45 32.54 -2.08
C THR A 300 -23.91 31.98 -3.37
N PHE A 301 -23.04 30.96 -3.26
CA PHE A 301 -22.39 30.30 -4.39
C PHE A 301 -22.94 28.90 -4.58
N SER A 302 -23.18 28.50 -5.83
CA SER A 302 -23.83 27.21 -6.16
C SER A 302 -22.87 26.03 -6.20
N SER A 303 -21.55 26.24 -6.15
CA SER A 303 -20.55 25.16 -6.23
C SER A 303 -19.24 25.50 -5.53
N GLY A 304 -18.30 24.54 -5.48
CA GLY A 304 -16.96 24.73 -4.94
C GLY A 304 -16.84 24.63 -3.42
N GLY A 305 -17.90 24.19 -2.73
CA GLY A 305 -17.86 24.02 -1.27
C GLY A 305 -17.83 25.32 -0.46
N CYS A 306 -17.86 26.49 -1.11
CA CYS A 306 -18.04 27.78 -0.46
C CYS A 306 -19.54 28.07 -0.30
N THR A 307 -19.98 28.45 0.88
CA THR A 307 -21.39 28.65 1.19
C THR A 307 -21.86 30.05 0.77
N SER A 308 -21.83 30.99 1.70
CA SER A 308 -22.22 32.38 1.45
C SER A 308 -21.26 33.34 2.13
N ILE A 309 -21.25 34.59 1.68
CA ILE A 309 -20.59 35.71 2.32
C ILE A 309 -21.57 36.85 2.51
N LEU A 310 -21.37 37.62 3.57
CA LEU A 310 -22.17 38.79 3.89
C LEU A 310 -21.35 40.05 3.65
N SER A 311 -22.00 41.09 3.09
CA SER A 311 -21.45 42.42 3.08
C SER A 311 -21.45 43.04 4.48
N ASN A 312 -20.70 44.13 4.67
CA ASN A 312 -20.94 45.04 5.78
C ASN A 312 -22.35 45.63 5.68
N THR A 313 -22.83 46.19 6.77
CA THR A 313 -24.05 46.98 6.78
C THR A 313 -23.79 48.38 6.19
N ALA A 314 -24.77 48.91 5.45
CA ALA A 314 -24.85 50.33 5.05
C ALA A 314 -26.08 50.94 5.71
N GLU A 315 -25.96 52.18 6.20
CA GLU A 315 -26.98 52.96 6.89
C GLU A 315 -27.73 53.86 5.91
#